data_9f6d1d63ae846198223cba5f87e032ef
#
_entry.id   9f6d1d63ae846198223cba5f87e032ef
#
_cell.length_a   1.000
_cell.length_b   1.000
_cell.length_c   1.000
_cell.angle_alpha   90.00
_cell.angle_beta   90.00
_cell.angle_gamma   90.00
#
_symmetry.space_group_name_H-M   'P 1'
#
loop_
_entity.id
_entity.type
_entity.pdbx_description
1 polymer ?
#
loop_
_entity_poly.entity_id
_entity_poly.type
_entity_poly.pdbx_seq_one_letter_code
_entity_poly.pdbx_strand_id
1 'polypeptide(L)'
;MRVDLEGANGIRLAGDVGGPDDGPTVVLLHGGGQTRHSWAGTWRTLVDAGWRTWSLDLRGHGDSAWAEDGDYSLDGFVGDVLAVTKALPRPPILVGASLGGLASLVAVAETPVQEDTARALVLVDVANKVEVEGRQRIGAFMIGNIDGFASVEEAADAIAAYNPHRPRPKDLSGLAKNLRQRDDGRWVWHWDPAFVTGKFGSADETRSSVVDPNRLDKSADALRIPTLLVRGRQSDLLSEDGARDFLDRVPQAEFADVAGAGHMVAGDRNEIFNRAILDFLDRHRT
;
A
#
# COMPACT_ATOMS: atom_id res chain seq x y z
N MET A 1 8.58 -14.28 -10.87
CA MET A 1 9.25 -13.70 -12.06
C MET A 1 9.14 -12.18 -11.95
N ARG A 2 10.22 -11.45 -12.25
CA ARG A 2 10.18 -9.98 -12.32
C ARG A 2 9.47 -9.52 -13.58
N VAL A 3 8.70 -8.44 -13.46
CA VAL A 3 7.92 -7.85 -14.55
C VAL A 3 8.01 -6.33 -14.49
N ASP A 4 7.84 -5.70 -15.64
CA ASP A 4 7.63 -4.27 -15.77
C ASP A 4 6.25 -4.05 -16.42
N LEU A 5 5.48 -3.13 -15.85
CA LEU A 5 4.19 -2.68 -16.37
C LEU A 5 4.27 -1.18 -16.67
N GLU A 6 3.40 -0.72 -17.55
CA GLU A 6 3.23 0.69 -17.85
C GLU A 6 2.11 1.26 -16.98
N GLY A 7 2.44 2.25 -16.17
CA GLY A 7 1.50 3.05 -15.40
C GLY A 7 0.97 4.24 -16.17
N ALA A 8 0.30 5.16 -15.49
CA ALA A 8 -0.21 6.39 -16.10
C ALA A 8 0.94 7.23 -16.67
N ASN A 9 0.69 7.87 -17.82
CA ASN A 9 1.67 8.69 -18.54
C ASN A 9 2.95 7.95 -18.95
N GLY A 10 2.88 6.62 -19.12
CA GLY A 10 4.01 5.80 -19.55
C GLY A 10 5.06 5.52 -18.47
N ILE A 11 4.78 5.83 -17.20
CA ILE A 11 5.72 5.54 -16.12
C ILE A 11 5.92 4.03 -15.96
N ARG A 12 7.18 3.58 -15.84
CA ARG A 12 7.49 2.15 -15.63
C ARG A 12 7.27 1.75 -14.18
N LEU A 13 6.44 0.74 -13.97
CA LEU A 13 6.17 0.14 -12.67
C LEU A 13 6.79 -1.26 -12.61
N ALA A 14 7.68 -1.48 -11.66
CA ALA A 14 8.32 -2.76 -11.43
C ALA A 14 7.49 -3.65 -10.50
N GLY A 15 7.51 -4.96 -10.76
CA GLY A 15 6.79 -5.90 -9.92
C GLY A 15 7.37 -7.31 -9.95
N ASP A 16 6.85 -8.12 -9.06
CA ASP A 16 7.05 -9.56 -9.03
C ASP A 16 5.71 -10.26 -9.24
N VAL A 17 5.68 -11.25 -10.14
CA VAL A 17 4.51 -12.08 -10.41
C VAL A 17 4.80 -13.54 -10.17
N GLY A 18 3.86 -14.26 -9.58
CA GLY A 18 3.92 -15.70 -9.32
C GLY A 18 2.56 -16.35 -9.31
N GLY A 19 2.55 -17.67 -9.17
CA GLY A 19 1.36 -18.50 -9.26
C GLY A 19 1.02 -18.92 -10.70
N PRO A 20 -0.03 -19.74 -10.88
CA PRO A 20 -0.43 -20.26 -12.18
C PRO A 20 -0.90 -19.12 -13.10
N ASP A 21 -0.60 -19.23 -14.40
CA ASP A 21 -0.92 -18.18 -15.39
C ASP A 21 -2.41 -17.98 -15.59
N ASP A 22 -3.21 -19.02 -15.40
CA ASP A 22 -4.67 -19.03 -15.47
C ASP A 22 -5.37 -18.84 -14.13
N GLY A 23 -4.59 -18.68 -13.04
CA GLY A 23 -5.09 -18.48 -11.70
C GLY A 23 -5.86 -17.15 -11.53
N PRO A 24 -6.77 -17.09 -10.55
CA PRO A 24 -7.43 -15.83 -10.22
C PRO A 24 -6.40 -14.81 -9.76
N THR A 25 -6.59 -13.57 -10.19
CA THR A 25 -5.54 -12.54 -10.07
C THR A 25 -5.71 -11.67 -8.83
N VAL A 26 -4.62 -11.47 -8.10
CA VAL A 26 -4.48 -10.50 -7.00
C VAL A 26 -3.34 -9.53 -7.30
N VAL A 27 -3.57 -8.25 -7.06
CA VAL A 27 -2.55 -7.20 -7.12
C VAL A 27 -2.33 -6.63 -5.73
N LEU A 28 -1.09 -6.69 -5.25
CA LEU A 28 -0.65 -6.17 -3.95
C LEU A 28 0.04 -4.82 -4.15
N LEU A 29 -0.46 -3.78 -3.46
CA LEU A 29 0.01 -2.40 -3.54
C LEU A 29 0.42 -1.93 -2.13
N HIS A 30 1.69 -1.57 -1.98
CA HIS A 30 2.27 -1.22 -0.67
C HIS A 30 1.92 0.20 -0.22
N GLY A 31 2.23 0.53 1.03
CA GLY A 31 2.10 1.87 1.60
C GLY A 31 3.25 2.81 1.21
N GLY A 32 3.04 4.11 1.38
CA GLY A 32 4.08 5.11 1.14
C GLY A 32 5.36 4.80 1.91
N GLY A 33 6.52 4.99 1.26
CA GLY A 33 7.83 4.71 1.84
C GLY A 33 8.23 3.23 1.89
N GLN A 34 7.40 2.33 1.40
CA GLN A 34 7.66 0.89 1.33
C GLN A 34 8.06 0.45 -0.09
N THR A 35 8.24 -0.84 -0.28
CA THR A 35 8.42 -1.48 -1.59
C THR A 35 7.56 -2.73 -1.68
N ARG A 36 7.44 -3.34 -2.87
CA ARG A 36 6.73 -4.60 -3.11
C ARG A 36 7.17 -5.72 -2.15
N HIS A 37 8.39 -5.62 -1.62
CA HIS A 37 8.95 -6.62 -0.69
C HIS A 37 8.25 -6.63 0.68
N SER A 38 7.49 -5.59 1.03
CA SER A 38 6.65 -5.56 2.24
C SER A 38 5.58 -6.66 2.20
N TRP A 39 5.20 -7.11 1.02
CA TRP A 39 4.23 -8.16 0.79
C TRP A 39 4.82 -9.56 0.67
N ALA A 40 6.15 -9.75 0.86
CA ALA A 40 6.82 -11.01 0.55
C ALA A 40 6.21 -12.25 1.22
N GLY A 41 5.74 -12.14 2.45
CA GLY A 41 5.04 -13.22 3.18
C GLY A 41 3.69 -13.52 2.57
N THR A 42 2.85 -12.50 2.42
CA THR A 42 1.51 -12.60 1.82
C THR A 42 1.57 -13.08 0.38
N TRP A 43 2.52 -12.55 -0.41
CA TRP A 43 2.74 -12.97 -1.80
C TRP A 43 2.99 -14.49 -1.91
N ARG A 44 3.89 -15.05 -1.07
CA ARG A 44 4.15 -16.50 -1.06
C ARG A 44 2.90 -17.28 -0.69
N THR A 45 2.22 -16.88 0.39
CA THR A 45 0.99 -17.53 0.85
C THR A 45 -0.07 -17.59 -0.25
N LEU A 46 -0.26 -16.50 -1.00
CA LEU A 46 -1.23 -16.45 -2.10
C LEU A 46 -0.79 -17.31 -3.28
N VAL A 47 0.48 -17.27 -3.66
CA VAL A 47 1.04 -18.10 -4.73
C VAL A 47 0.88 -19.58 -4.39
N ASP A 48 1.19 -19.98 -3.16
CA ASP A 48 1.07 -21.36 -2.69
C ASP A 48 -0.41 -21.81 -2.64
N ALA A 49 -1.34 -20.88 -2.43
CA ALA A 49 -2.78 -21.11 -2.50
C ALA A 49 -3.36 -21.10 -3.94
N GLY A 50 -2.50 -20.96 -4.96
CA GLY A 50 -2.90 -21.02 -6.37
C GLY A 50 -3.44 -19.72 -6.94
N TRP A 51 -3.12 -18.57 -6.33
CA TRP A 51 -3.44 -17.25 -6.86
C TRP A 51 -2.35 -16.76 -7.83
N ARG A 52 -2.75 -16.13 -8.93
CA ARG A 52 -1.85 -15.35 -9.78
C ARG A 52 -1.60 -14.01 -9.10
N THR A 53 -0.49 -13.89 -8.38
CA THR A 53 -0.23 -12.77 -7.48
C THR A 53 0.83 -11.84 -8.05
N TRP A 54 0.44 -10.56 -8.20
CA TRP A 54 1.31 -9.46 -8.59
C TRP A 54 1.61 -8.61 -7.37
N SER A 55 2.88 -8.34 -7.08
CA SER A 55 3.30 -7.39 -6.05
C SER A 55 4.09 -6.28 -6.72
N LEU A 56 3.58 -5.05 -6.67
CA LEU A 56 4.12 -3.92 -7.43
C LEU A 56 4.80 -2.91 -6.52
N ASP A 57 5.88 -2.32 -7.03
CA ASP A 57 6.39 -1.06 -6.49
C ASP A 57 5.54 0.08 -7.07
N LEU A 58 5.02 0.95 -6.21
CA LEU A 58 4.33 2.17 -6.65
C LEU A 58 5.31 3.12 -7.34
N ARG A 59 4.81 4.08 -8.15
CA ARG A 59 5.65 5.13 -8.73
C ARG A 59 6.55 5.77 -7.66
N GLY A 60 7.79 6.04 -8.01
CA GLY A 60 8.77 6.64 -7.11
C GLY A 60 9.28 5.72 -6.01
N HIS A 61 8.89 4.45 -5.96
CA HIS A 61 9.31 3.50 -4.93
C HIS A 61 9.98 2.27 -5.54
N GLY A 62 10.90 1.68 -4.77
CA GLY A 62 11.59 0.45 -5.15
C GLY A 62 12.27 0.57 -6.51
N ASP A 63 12.02 -0.41 -7.36
CA ASP A 63 12.57 -0.45 -8.72
C ASP A 63 11.67 0.22 -9.76
N SER A 64 10.51 0.78 -9.38
CA SER A 64 9.68 1.60 -10.27
C SER A 64 10.35 2.91 -10.63
N ALA A 65 9.97 3.48 -11.77
CA ALA A 65 10.52 4.76 -12.20
C ALA A 65 10.08 5.89 -11.25
N TRP A 66 10.95 6.88 -11.11
CA TRP A 66 10.64 8.14 -10.47
C TRP A 66 9.86 9.03 -11.45
N ALA A 67 8.89 9.80 -10.96
CA ALA A 67 8.12 10.72 -11.79
C ALA A 67 9.00 11.92 -12.17
N GLU A 68 9.33 12.06 -13.45
CA GLU A 68 10.19 13.15 -13.96
C GLU A 68 9.58 14.54 -13.71
N ASP A 69 8.25 14.62 -13.73
CA ASP A 69 7.48 15.84 -13.44
C ASP A 69 7.20 16.03 -11.94
N GLY A 70 7.63 15.08 -11.10
CA GLY A 70 7.39 15.05 -9.66
C GLY A 70 5.94 14.79 -9.29
N ASP A 71 5.13 14.20 -10.18
CA ASP A 71 3.72 13.90 -9.90
C ASP A 71 3.59 12.68 -8.99
N TYR A 72 3.50 12.97 -7.70
CA TYR A 72 3.16 12.04 -6.61
C TYR A 72 1.81 12.38 -5.99
N SER A 73 0.92 12.98 -6.78
CA SER A 73 -0.48 13.22 -6.38
C SER A 73 -1.27 11.92 -6.28
N LEU A 74 -2.40 11.96 -5.59
CA LEU A 74 -3.32 10.82 -5.56
C LEU A 74 -3.78 10.46 -6.99
N ASP A 75 -3.99 11.44 -7.87
CA ASP A 75 -4.36 11.19 -9.28
C ASP A 75 -3.30 10.39 -10.03
N GLY A 76 -2.03 10.68 -9.79
CA GLY A 76 -0.94 9.90 -10.36
C GLY A 76 -0.99 8.43 -9.93
N PHE A 77 -1.15 8.16 -8.63
CA PHE A 77 -1.27 6.79 -8.12
C PHE A 77 -2.55 6.10 -8.58
N VAL A 78 -3.69 6.80 -8.63
CA VAL A 78 -4.96 6.30 -9.17
C VAL A 78 -4.81 5.91 -10.63
N GLY A 79 -4.19 6.77 -11.43
CA GLY A 79 -3.91 6.51 -12.84
C GLY A 79 -3.05 5.24 -13.03
N ASP A 80 -2.06 5.01 -12.16
CA ASP A 80 -1.25 3.79 -12.20
C ASP A 80 -2.08 2.54 -11.93
N VAL A 81 -2.94 2.57 -10.90
CA VAL A 81 -3.83 1.45 -10.59
C VAL A 81 -4.72 1.13 -11.79
N LEU A 82 -5.34 2.14 -12.41
CA LEU A 82 -6.20 1.97 -13.58
C LEU A 82 -5.42 1.41 -14.79
N ALA A 83 -4.20 1.90 -15.04
CA ALA A 83 -3.36 1.39 -16.12
C ALA A 83 -2.99 -0.08 -15.90
N VAL A 84 -2.58 -0.42 -14.67
CA VAL A 84 -2.23 -1.80 -14.30
C VAL A 84 -3.44 -2.73 -14.45
N THR A 85 -4.60 -2.37 -13.90
CA THR A 85 -5.79 -3.25 -13.96
C THR A 85 -6.26 -3.46 -15.38
N LYS A 86 -6.18 -2.43 -16.22
CA LYS A 86 -6.49 -2.52 -17.66
C LYS A 86 -5.53 -3.41 -18.44
N ALA A 87 -4.26 -3.49 -18.03
CA ALA A 87 -3.26 -4.33 -18.68
C ALA A 87 -3.40 -5.82 -18.34
N LEU A 88 -4.16 -6.17 -17.31
CA LEU A 88 -4.38 -7.54 -16.89
C LEU A 88 -5.49 -8.19 -17.73
N PRO A 89 -5.41 -9.52 -17.98
CA PRO A 89 -6.40 -10.24 -18.79
C PRO A 89 -7.82 -10.23 -18.21
N ARG A 90 -7.93 -10.06 -16.91
CA ARG A 90 -9.19 -10.03 -16.16
C ARG A 90 -9.07 -9.05 -14.99
N PRO A 91 -10.19 -8.42 -14.56
CA PRO A 91 -10.16 -7.57 -13.36
C PRO A 91 -9.62 -8.35 -12.14
N PRO A 92 -8.61 -7.82 -11.45
CA PRO A 92 -8.02 -8.48 -10.29
C PRO A 92 -8.85 -8.27 -9.02
N ILE A 93 -8.47 -8.91 -7.93
CA ILE A 93 -8.74 -8.39 -6.58
C ILE A 93 -7.57 -7.46 -6.22
N LEU A 94 -7.89 -6.24 -5.78
CA LEU A 94 -6.90 -5.28 -5.32
C LEU A 94 -6.71 -5.42 -3.80
N VAL A 95 -5.46 -5.49 -3.36
CA VAL A 95 -5.08 -5.49 -1.94
C VAL A 95 -4.12 -4.34 -1.73
N GLY A 96 -4.59 -3.26 -1.14
CA GLY A 96 -3.82 -2.04 -0.95
C GLY A 96 -3.63 -1.68 0.52
N ALA A 97 -2.38 -1.42 0.92
CA ALA A 97 -2.06 -0.88 2.23
C ALA A 97 -1.86 0.64 2.16
N SER A 98 -2.42 1.37 3.12
CA SER A 98 -2.19 2.82 3.24
C SER A 98 -2.33 3.53 1.88
N LEU A 99 -1.27 4.14 1.33
CA LEU A 99 -1.25 4.81 0.01
C LEU A 99 -1.80 3.92 -1.11
N GLY A 100 -1.35 2.65 -1.20
CA GLY A 100 -1.86 1.70 -2.19
C GLY A 100 -3.35 1.40 -2.02
N GLY A 101 -3.83 1.42 -0.77
CA GLY A 101 -5.26 1.29 -0.45
C GLY A 101 -6.07 2.51 -0.87
N LEU A 102 -5.60 3.73 -0.59
CA LEU A 102 -6.26 4.97 -1.02
C LEU A 102 -6.35 5.08 -2.54
N ALA A 103 -5.25 4.78 -3.24
CA ALA A 103 -5.24 4.79 -4.69
C ALA A 103 -6.23 3.76 -5.27
N SER A 104 -6.29 2.55 -4.68
CA SER A 104 -7.22 1.51 -5.10
C SER A 104 -8.68 1.89 -4.83
N LEU A 105 -8.98 2.43 -3.65
CA LEU A 105 -10.33 2.89 -3.29
C LEU A 105 -10.85 3.90 -4.32
N VAL A 106 -10.06 4.94 -4.59
CA VAL A 106 -10.46 6.00 -5.52
C VAL A 106 -10.54 5.47 -6.95
N ALA A 107 -9.56 4.67 -7.41
CA ALA A 107 -9.57 4.07 -8.75
C ALA A 107 -10.84 3.26 -9.01
N VAL A 108 -11.24 2.42 -8.05
CA VAL A 108 -12.47 1.62 -8.16
C VAL A 108 -13.70 2.50 -8.10
N ALA A 109 -13.79 3.40 -7.11
CA ALA A 109 -14.98 4.19 -6.85
C ALA A 109 -15.32 5.19 -7.97
N GLU A 110 -14.31 5.74 -8.65
CA GLU A 110 -14.48 6.71 -9.73
C GLU A 110 -14.66 6.06 -11.12
N THR A 111 -14.51 4.73 -11.21
CA THR A 111 -14.79 4.00 -12.46
C THR A 111 -16.31 3.75 -12.61
N PRO A 112 -16.91 4.04 -13.79
CA PRO A 112 -18.34 3.87 -13.99
C PRO A 112 -18.85 2.44 -13.77
N VAL A 113 -18.08 1.42 -14.13
CA VAL A 113 -18.34 0.00 -13.89
C VAL A 113 -17.17 -0.53 -13.04
N GLN A 114 -17.39 -0.60 -11.75
CA GLN A 114 -16.31 -0.90 -10.79
C GLN A 114 -15.70 -2.29 -11.00
N GLU A 115 -16.53 -3.25 -11.41
CA GLU A 115 -16.15 -4.63 -11.71
C GLU A 115 -15.17 -4.73 -12.88
N ASP A 116 -15.11 -3.74 -13.76
CA ASP A 116 -14.11 -3.67 -14.85
C ASP A 116 -12.72 -3.32 -14.31
N THR A 117 -12.64 -2.63 -13.16
CA THR A 117 -11.38 -2.28 -12.51
C THR A 117 -10.94 -3.33 -11.50
N ALA A 118 -11.85 -3.81 -10.67
CA ALA A 118 -11.56 -4.83 -9.67
C ALA A 118 -12.80 -5.63 -9.30
N ARG A 119 -12.65 -6.93 -9.07
CA ARG A 119 -13.74 -7.80 -8.60
C ARG A 119 -14.02 -7.65 -7.12
N ALA A 120 -13.02 -7.31 -6.35
CA ALA A 120 -13.10 -7.04 -4.92
C ALA A 120 -11.94 -6.14 -4.49
N LEU A 121 -12.07 -5.51 -3.34
CA LEU A 121 -11.09 -4.61 -2.75
C LEU A 121 -10.77 -5.02 -1.32
N VAL A 122 -9.47 -5.08 -0.99
CA VAL A 122 -8.99 -5.22 0.39
C VAL A 122 -8.22 -3.96 0.76
N LEU A 123 -8.75 -3.22 1.73
CA LEU A 123 -8.10 -2.06 2.32
C LEU A 123 -7.37 -2.48 3.59
N VAL A 124 -6.06 -2.24 3.63
CA VAL A 124 -5.22 -2.63 4.76
C VAL A 124 -4.79 -1.41 5.52
N ASP A 125 -5.38 -1.26 6.69
CA ASP A 125 -5.15 -0.22 7.68
C ASP A 125 -5.29 1.21 7.14
N VAL A 126 -6.26 1.39 6.27
CA VAL A 126 -6.66 2.67 5.69
C VAL A 126 -8.12 2.62 5.25
N ALA A 127 -8.80 3.76 5.34
CA ALA A 127 -10.17 3.95 4.87
C ALA A 127 -10.36 5.40 4.37
N ASN A 128 -11.60 5.86 4.24
CA ASN A 128 -11.92 7.24 3.87
C ASN A 128 -11.42 8.27 4.89
N LYS A 129 -11.35 7.91 6.17
CA LYS A 129 -10.77 8.75 7.24
C LYS A 129 -9.37 8.28 7.58
N VAL A 130 -8.44 9.22 7.53
CA VAL A 130 -7.04 9.02 7.89
C VAL A 130 -6.69 9.99 9.02
N GLU A 131 -6.23 9.45 10.15
CA GLU A 131 -5.89 10.27 11.32
C GLU A 131 -4.74 11.23 11.00
N VAL A 132 -4.95 12.51 11.29
CA VAL A 132 -4.00 13.59 10.97
C VAL A 132 -2.68 13.38 11.71
N GLU A 133 -2.74 13.04 13.00
CA GLU A 133 -1.56 12.82 13.83
C GLU A 133 -0.72 11.65 13.34
N GLY A 134 -1.36 10.52 12.96
CA GLY A 134 -0.67 9.37 12.39
C GLY A 134 0.03 9.71 11.08
N ARG A 135 -0.65 10.45 10.20
CA ARG A 135 -0.09 10.94 8.94
C ARG A 135 1.12 11.87 9.16
N GLN A 136 1.00 12.84 10.06
CA GLN A 136 2.07 13.78 10.39
C GLN A 136 3.29 13.05 10.97
N ARG A 137 3.07 12.07 11.83
CA ARG A 137 4.13 11.23 12.41
C ARG A 137 4.89 10.44 11.35
N ILE A 138 4.17 9.84 10.37
CA ILE A 138 4.79 9.14 9.22
C ILE A 138 5.63 10.13 8.40
N GLY A 139 5.07 11.28 8.03
CA GLY A 139 5.77 12.32 7.27
C GLY A 139 7.03 12.81 7.97
N ALA A 140 6.94 13.10 9.27
CA ALA A 140 8.08 13.52 10.08
C ALA A 140 9.19 12.45 10.13
N PHE A 141 8.82 11.17 10.27
CA PHE A 141 9.78 10.06 10.22
C PHE A 141 10.48 9.96 8.86
N MET A 142 9.74 10.08 7.76
CA MET A 142 10.31 10.01 6.41
C MET A 142 11.26 11.17 6.14
N ILE A 143 10.86 12.40 6.47
CA ILE A 143 11.69 13.61 6.29
C ILE A 143 12.91 13.58 7.21
N GLY A 144 12.74 13.19 8.47
CA GLY A 144 13.84 13.14 9.44
C GLY A 144 14.95 12.15 9.07
N ASN A 145 14.68 11.22 8.16
CA ASN A 145 15.63 10.20 7.71
C ASN A 145 15.90 10.26 6.19
N ILE A 146 15.67 11.42 5.57
CA ILE A 146 15.80 11.59 4.12
C ILE A 146 17.24 11.48 3.64
N ASP A 147 18.20 11.89 4.45
CA ASP A 147 19.63 11.82 4.15
C ASP A 147 20.21 10.40 4.32
N GLY A 148 19.39 9.46 4.79
CA GLY A 148 19.72 8.05 4.94
C GLY A 148 20.55 7.77 6.20
N PHE A 149 21.15 6.59 6.24
CA PHE A 149 21.78 5.95 7.39
C PHE A 149 23.20 5.53 7.07
N ALA A 150 24.05 5.42 8.09
CA ALA A 150 25.40 4.86 7.91
C ALA A 150 25.37 3.33 7.69
N SER A 151 24.34 2.65 8.19
CA SER A 151 24.19 1.19 8.03
C SER A 151 22.71 0.77 8.04
N VAL A 152 22.46 -0.48 7.68
CA VAL A 152 21.12 -1.10 7.78
C VAL A 152 20.69 -1.23 9.24
N GLU A 153 21.65 -1.43 10.16
CA GLU A 153 21.44 -1.49 11.60
C GLU A 153 20.92 -0.15 12.14
N GLU A 154 21.51 0.97 11.70
CA GLU A 154 21.05 2.32 12.07
C GLU A 154 19.63 2.57 11.58
N ALA A 155 19.30 2.16 10.36
CA ALA A 155 17.92 2.21 9.85
C ALA A 155 16.96 1.37 10.70
N ALA A 156 17.39 0.17 11.11
CA ALA A 156 16.59 -0.70 11.98
C ALA A 156 16.36 -0.08 13.37
N ASP A 157 17.36 0.61 13.90
CA ASP A 157 17.25 1.32 15.19
C ASP A 157 16.30 2.51 15.10
N ALA A 158 16.35 3.28 14.00
CA ALA A 158 15.40 4.36 13.73
C ALA A 158 13.96 3.86 13.61
N ILE A 159 13.75 2.74 12.91
CA ILE A 159 12.40 2.11 12.81
C ILE A 159 11.94 1.59 14.17
N ALA A 160 12.82 1.00 14.98
CA ALA A 160 12.46 0.51 16.30
C ALA A 160 12.09 1.68 17.25
N ALA A 161 12.78 2.80 17.16
CA ALA A 161 12.43 4.02 17.90
C ALA A 161 11.08 4.60 17.43
N TYR A 162 10.79 4.55 16.14
CA TYR A 162 9.51 4.98 15.56
C TYR A 162 8.36 4.06 15.98
N ASN A 163 8.58 2.75 16.05
CA ASN A 163 7.60 1.72 16.42
C ASN A 163 8.00 0.97 17.70
N PRO A 164 7.94 1.58 18.90
CA PRO A 164 8.46 0.98 20.13
C PRO A 164 7.71 -0.28 20.57
N HIS A 165 6.49 -0.50 20.07
CA HIS A 165 5.69 -1.70 20.34
C HIS A 165 6.08 -2.90 19.46
N ARG A 166 6.89 -2.68 18.44
CA ARG A 166 7.36 -3.73 17.53
C ARG A 166 8.76 -4.19 17.91
N PRO A 167 8.96 -5.50 18.21
CA PRO A 167 10.31 -6.00 18.44
C PRO A 167 11.22 -5.73 17.24
N ARG A 168 12.42 -5.22 17.49
CA ARG A 168 13.43 -5.05 16.45
C ARG A 168 13.79 -6.41 15.83
N PRO A 169 13.69 -6.59 14.50
CA PRO A 169 14.04 -7.84 13.86
C PRO A 169 15.52 -8.18 14.07
N LYS A 170 15.82 -9.45 14.29
CA LYS A 170 17.20 -9.95 14.31
C LYS A 170 17.77 -10.09 12.91
N ASP A 171 16.96 -10.51 11.95
CA ASP A 171 17.31 -10.58 10.54
C ASP A 171 16.86 -9.30 9.83
N LEU A 172 17.81 -8.54 9.33
CA LEU A 172 17.59 -7.27 8.63
C LEU A 172 17.55 -7.42 7.10
N SER A 173 17.64 -8.62 6.57
CA SER A 173 17.63 -8.88 5.12
C SER A 173 16.36 -8.37 4.43
N GLY A 174 15.23 -8.39 5.15
CA GLY A 174 13.97 -7.81 4.68
C GLY A 174 14.02 -6.28 4.62
N LEU A 175 14.61 -5.63 5.62
CA LEU A 175 14.77 -4.18 5.66
C LEU A 175 15.72 -3.70 4.55
N ALA A 176 16.83 -4.41 4.33
CA ALA A 176 17.79 -4.06 3.29
C ALA A 176 17.15 -3.95 1.88
N LYS A 177 16.02 -4.64 1.63
CA LYS A 177 15.27 -4.54 0.36
C LYS A 177 14.48 -3.23 0.23
N ASN A 178 14.22 -2.54 1.34
CA ASN A 178 13.57 -1.21 1.35
C ASN A 178 14.61 -0.07 1.36
N LEU A 179 15.87 -0.41 1.30
CA LEU A 179 16.99 0.52 1.27
C LEU A 179 17.83 0.31 0.01
N ARG A 180 18.57 1.33 -0.38
CA ARG A 180 19.57 1.30 -1.44
C ARG A 180 20.86 1.94 -0.93
N GLN A 181 21.99 1.31 -1.23
CA GLN A 181 23.29 1.90 -0.90
C GLN A 181 23.69 2.88 -2.01
N ARG A 182 24.08 4.09 -1.63
CA ARG A 182 24.62 5.12 -2.51
C ARG A 182 26.14 4.92 -2.68
N ASP A 183 26.70 5.59 -3.69
CA ASP A 183 28.15 5.53 -3.97
C ASP A 183 29.02 6.06 -2.81
N ASP A 184 28.47 6.94 -1.97
CA ASP A 184 29.11 7.46 -0.75
C ASP A 184 29.07 6.47 0.42
N GLY A 185 28.49 5.25 0.21
CA GLY A 185 28.36 4.19 1.20
C GLY A 185 27.16 4.31 2.12
N ARG A 186 26.43 5.41 2.09
CA ARG A 186 25.21 5.57 2.91
C ARG A 186 24.06 4.74 2.38
N TRP A 187 23.22 4.29 3.29
CA TRP A 187 21.98 3.59 2.99
C TRP A 187 20.82 4.58 3.01
N VAL A 188 20.12 4.73 1.89
CA VAL A 188 18.94 5.61 1.76
C VAL A 188 17.69 4.79 1.51
N TRP A 189 16.55 5.35 1.84
CA TRP A 189 15.27 4.75 1.49
C TRP A 189 15.19 4.53 -0.02
N HIS A 190 14.58 3.43 -0.42
CA HIS A 190 14.43 3.09 -1.84
C HIS A 190 13.17 3.72 -2.43
N TRP A 191 13.05 5.03 -2.27
CA TRP A 191 11.99 5.86 -2.85
C TRP A 191 12.53 7.26 -3.19
N ASP A 192 11.80 7.99 -4.10
CA ASP A 192 12.18 9.33 -4.52
C ASP A 192 11.93 10.34 -3.39
N PRO A 193 12.94 11.10 -2.95
CA PRO A 193 12.75 12.17 -1.98
C PRO A 193 11.66 13.19 -2.35
N ALA A 194 11.42 13.42 -3.64
CA ALA A 194 10.37 14.32 -4.12
C ALA A 194 8.96 13.87 -3.71
N PHE A 195 8.76 12.58 -3.39
CA PHE A 195 7.51 12.06 -2.84
C PHE A 195 7.09 12.75 -1.54
N VAL A 196 8.04 13.14 -0.69
CA VAL A 196 7.75 13.82 0.59
C VAL A 196 8.10 15.30 0.58
N THR A 197 9.06 15.74 -0.25
CA THR A 197 9.54 17.12 -0.30
C THR A 197 9.01 17.91 -1.50
N GLY A 198 8.43 17.24 -2.49
CA GLY A 198 7.92 17.85 -3.71
C GLY A 198 6.61 18.60 -3.51
N LYS A 199 6.14 19.25 -4.59
CA LYS A 199 4.88 20.01 -4.60
C LYS A 199 3.62 19.21 -4.22
N PHE A 200 3.69 17.89 -4.29
CA PHE A 200 2.66 16.94 -3.87
C PHE A 200 3.03 16.23 -2.58
N GLY A 201 4.10 16.65 -1.92
CA GLY A 201 4.61 16.00 -0.71
C GLY A 201 3.61 16.09 0.44
N SER A 202 3.57 15.03 1.24
CA SER A 202 2.65 14.86 2.36
C SER A 202 2.85 15.86 3.51
N ALA A 203 3.94 16.65 3.49
CA ALA A 203 4.31 17.59 4.56
C ALA A 203 3.71 18.99 4.40
N ASP A 204 3.20 19.35 3.22
CA ASP A 204 2.62 20.68 2.97
C ASP A 204 1.09 20.61 3.08
N GLU A 205 0.56 21.03 4.20
CA GLU A 205 -0.89 21.05 4.49
C GLU A 205 -1.66 22.04 3.59
N THR A 206 -0.98 22.97 2.93
CA THR A 206 -1.59 24.02 2.09
C THR A 206 -1.74 23.60 0.63
N ARG A 207 -1.14 22.46 0.23
CA ARG A 207 -1.14 21.95 -1.15
C ARG A 207 -1.88 20.62 -1.20
N SER A 208 -2.48 20.33 -2.36
CA SER A 208 -3.26 19.12 -2.65
C SER A 208 -2.58 17.87 -2.06
N SER A 209 -2.97 17.55 -0.85
CA SER A 209 -2.44 16.39 -0.14
C SER A 209 -2.89 15.13 -0.90
N VAL A 210 -2.09 14.06 -0.82
CA VAL A 210 -2.52 12.71 -1.26
C VAL A 210 -3.87 12.31 -0.64
N VAL A 211 -4.30 13.05 0.40
CA VAL A 211 -5.55 12.82 1.15
C VAL A 211 -6.44 14.06 1.03
N ASP A 212 -7.45 14.00 0.15
CA ASP A 212 -8.61 14.88 0.16
C ASP A 212 -9.76 14.14 0.89
N PRO A 213 -10.13 14.55 2.11
CA PRO A 213 -11.17 13.87 2.89
C PRO A 213 -12.52 13.82 2.16
N ASN A 214 -12.89 14.87 1.44
CA ASN A 214 -14.17 14.91 0.73
C ASN A 214 -14.19 13.92 -0.45
N ARG A 215 -13.06 13.76 -1.15
CA ARG A 215 -12.93 12.78 -2.24
C ARG A 215 -12.98 11.37 -1.71
N LEU A 216 -12.28 11.11 -0.59
CA LEU A 216 -12.28 9.79 0.04
C LEU A 216 -13.66 9.40 0.58
N ASP A 217 -14.39 10.35 1.19
CA ASP A 217 -15.75 10.13 1.64
C ASP A 217 -16.68 9.77 0.48
N LYS A 218 -16.63 10.54 -0.62
CA LYS A 218 -17.39 10.25 -1.84
C LYS A 218 -17.01 8.91 -2.46
N SER A 219 -15.74 8.54 -2.41
CA SER A 219 -15.27 7.25 -2.92
C SER A 219 -15.82 6.09 -2.08
N ALA A 220 -15.83 6.23 -0.74
CA ALA A 220 -16.47 5.25 0.12
C ALA A 220 -17.98 5.14 -0.15
N ASP A 221 -18.69 6.27 -0.23
CA ASP A 221 -20.13 6.30 -0.52
C ASP A 221 -20.48 5.67 -1.90
N ALA A 222 -19.56 5.77 -2.86
CA ALA A 222 -19.74 5.22 -4.21
C ALA A 222 -19.37 3.74 -4.32
N LEU A 223 -18.64 3.15 -3.37
CA LEU A 223 -18.12 1.79 -3.48
C LEU A 223 -19.24 0.74 -3.45
N ARG A 224 -19.22 -0.21 -4.38
CA ARG A 224 -20.27 -1.24 -4.54
C ARG A 224 -19.74 -2.67 -4.59
N ILE A 225 -18.48 -2.87 -4.99
CA ILE A 225 -17.87 -4.21 -5.06
C ILE A 225 -17.64 -4.80 -3.67
N PRO A 226 -17.51 -6.13 -3.53
CA PRO A 226 -17.12 -6.77 -2.29
C PRO A 226 -15.84 -6.14 -1.73
N THR A 227 -15.87 -5.78 -0.45
CA THR A 227 -14.77 -5.05 0.18
C THR A 227 -14.45 -5.65 1.55
N LEU A 228 -13.16 -5.80 1.86
CA LEU A 228 -12.67 -6.15 3.18
C LEU A 228 -11.85 -4.98 3.73
N LEU A 229 -12.22 -4.48 4.91
CA LEU A 229 -11.39 -3.57 5.69
C LEU A 229 -10.62 -4.36 6.74
N VAL A 230 -9.29 -4.34 6.67
CA VAL A 230 -8.40 -4.93 7.68
C VAL A 230 -7.75 -3.81 8.48
N ARG A 231 -7.92 -3.79 9.79
CA ARG A 231 -7.34 -2.80 10.69
C ARG A 231 -6.34 -3.43 11.65
N GLY A 232 -5.20 -2.78 11.88
CA GLY A 232 -4.35 -3.07 13.03
C GLY A 232 -4.92 -2.42 14.29
N ARG A 233 -5.19 -3.21 15.33
CA ARG A 233 -5.82 -2.68 16.55
C ARG A 233 -5.01 -1.59 17.26
N GLN A 234 -3.69 -1.55 17.02
CA GLN A 234 -2.77 -0.55 17.56
C GLN A 234 -2.39 0.52 16.51
N SER A 235 -3.16 0.64 15.43
CA SER A 235 -2.92 1.64 14.39
C SER A 235 -3.18 3.04 14.93
N ASP A 236 -2.29 3.96 14.56
CA ASP A 236 -2.42 5.40 14.75
C ASP A 236 -2.90 6.12 13.46
N LEU A 237 -3.10 5.37 12.36
CA LEU A 237 -3.55 5.92 11.09
C LEU A 237 -5.04 5.69 10.83
N LEU A 238 -5.58 4.55 11.28
CA LEU A 238 -7.00 4.22 11.20
C LEU A 238 -7.54 3.93 12.60
N SER A 239 -8.29 4.89 13.14
CA SER A 239 -8.97 4.74 14.43
C SER A 239 -10.15 3.76 14.35
N GLU A 240 -10.65 3.33 15.50
CA GLU A 240 -11.88 2.52 15.55
C GLU A 240 -13.09 3.28 15.01
N ASP A 241 -13.18 4.58 15.32
CA ASP A 241 -14.24 5.45 14.81
C ASP A 241 -14.14 5.66 13.29
N GLY A 242 -12.91 5.80 12.76
CA GLY A 242 -12.68 5.86 11.32
C GLY A 242 -13.08 4.57 10.60
N ALA A 243 -12.78 3.42 11.20
CA ALA A 243 -13.20 2.13 10.66
C ALA A 243 -14.74 1.98 10.71
N ARG A 244 -15.38 2.39 11.79
CA ARG A 244 -16.85 2.38 11.93
C ARG A 244 -17.52 3.28 10.89
N ASP A 245 -17.03 4.53 10.72
CA ASP A 245 -17.54 5.45 9.69
C ASP A 245 -17.46 4.81 8.28
N PHE A 246 -16.36 4.13 7.95
CA PHE A 246 -16.25 3.44 6.67
C PHE A 246 -17.28 2.32 6.53
N LEU A 247 -17.46 1.50 7.55
CA LEU A 247 -18.43 0.40 7.53
C LEU A 247 -19.88 0.89 7.44
N ASP A 248 -20.21 2.03 8.05
CA ASP A 248 -21.52 2.67 7.93
C ASP A 248 -21.78 3.18 6.50
N ARG A 249 -20.74 3.65 5.79
CA ARG A 249 -20.82 4.10 4.39
C ARG A 249 -20.84 2.94 3.39
N VAL A 250 -20.16 1.85 3.72
CA VAL A 250 -19.96 0.69 2.84
C VAL A 250 -20.57 -0.56 3.50
N PRO A 251 -21.90 -0.68 3.55
CA PRO A 251 -22.57 -1.71 4.34
C PRO A 251 -22.28 -3.15 3.87
N GLN A 252 -21.78 -3.33 2.64
CA GLN A 252 -21.33 -4.63 2.14
C GLN A 252 -19.89 -4.96 2.56
N ALA A 253 -19.16 -4.04 3.20
CA ALA A 253 -17.78 -4.29 3.62
C ALA A 253 -17.74 -5.26 4.82
N GLU A 254 -16.83 -6.22 4.71
CA GLU A 254 -16.43 -7.07 5.83
C GLU A 254 -15.32 -6.37 6.64
N PHE A 255 -15.18 -6.73 7.91
CA PHE A 255 -14.19 -6.13 8.80
C PHE A 255 -13.36 -7.18 9.52
N ALA A 256 -12.05 -7.00 9.53
CA ALA A 256 -11.11 -7.79 10.31
C ALA A 256 -10.21 -6.88 11.17
N ASP A 257 -10.33 -7.02 12.50
CA ASP A 257 -9.53 -6.24 13.45
C ASP A 257 -8.39 -7.12 14.02
N VAL A 258 -7.16 -6.85 13.58
CA VAL A 258 -5.98 -7.67 13.88
C VAL A 258 -5.36 -7.25 15.21
N ALA A 259 -5.51 -8.07 16.23
CA ALA A 259 -4.94 -7.82 17.54
C ALA A 259 -3.40 -7.88 17.53
N GLY A 260 -2.77 -6.92 18.22
CA GLY A 260 -1.32 -6.82 18.35
C GLY A 260 -0.59 -6.40 17.07
N ALA A 261 -1.30 -5.83 16.11
CA ALA A 261 -0.74 -5.19 14.93
C ALA A 261 -0.96 -3.67 14.98
N GLY A 262 0.07 -2.91 14.59
CA GLY A 262 0.01 -1.48 14.32
C GLY A 262 -0.28 -1.20 12.86
N HIS A 263 0.12 -0.03 12.36
CA HIS A 263 -0.09 0.34 10.94
C HIS A 263 0.56 -0.63 9.93
N MET A 264 1.59 -1.34 10.33
CA MET A 264 2.29 -2.34 9.49
C MET A 264 1.67 -3.74 9.60
N VAL A 265 0.34 -3.86 9.50
CA VAL A 265 -0.43 -5.09 9.78
C VAL A 265 0.14 -6.32 9.09
N ALA A 266 0.46 -6.22 7.80
CA ALA A 266 1.01 -7.31 7.00
C ALA A 266 2.40 -7.77 7.48
N GLY A 267 3.19 -6.85 8.08
CA GLY A 267 4.51 -7.13 8.63
C GLY A 267 4.48 -7.61 10.09
N ASP A 268 3.49 -7.17 10.86
CA ASP A 268 3.44 -7.39 12.32
C ASP A 268 2.81 -8.74 12.70
N ARG A 269 1.74 -9.16 12.00
CA ARG A 269 0.96 -10.36 12.31
C ARG A 269 0.56 -11.11 11.05
N ASN A 270 1.56 -11.48 10.25
CA ASN A 270 1.39 -12.10 8.94
C ASN A 270 0.40 -13.28 8.92
N GLU A 271 0.42 -14.17 9.92
CA GLU A 271 -0.44 -15.37 9.92
C GLU A 271 -1.93 -15.01 10.08
N ILE A 272 -2.27 -14.15 11.06
CA ILE A 272 -3.66 -13.73 11.30
C ILE A 272 -4.17 -12.91 10.11
N PHE A 273 -3.34 -11.98 9.64
CA PHE A 273 -3.61 -11.15 8.50
C PHE A 273 -3.83 -11.99 7.24
N ASN A 274 -2.89 -12.89 6.91
CA ASN A 274 -2.99 -13.75 5.74
C ASN A 274 -4.23 -14.65 5.76
N ARG A 275 -4.62 -15.16 6.94
CA ARG A 275 -5.85 -15.96 7.07
C ARG A 275 -7.09 -15.11 6.74
N ALA A 276 -7.21 -13.92 7.32
CA ALA A 276 -8.37 -13.04 7.06
C ALA A 276 -8.48 -12.68 5.57
N ILE A 277 -7.34 -12.38 4.93
CA ILE A 277 -7.31 -12.09 3.49
C ILE A 277 -7.67 -13.33 2.67
N LEU A 278 -7.06 -14.49 2.93
CA LEU A 278 -7.34 -15.72 2.18
C LEU A 278 -8.81 -16.11 2.25
N ASP A 279 -9.41 -16.08 3.45
CA ASP A 279 -10.82 -16.41 3.63
C ASP A 279 -11.73 -15.49 2.81
N PHE A 280 -11.42 -14.20 2.72
CA PHE A 280 -12.15 -13.25 1.88
C PHE A 280 -11.90 -13.51 0.39
N LEU A 281 -10.65 -13.64 -0.03
CA LEU A 281 -10.27 -13.86 -1.43
C LEU A 281 -10.90 -15.14 -1.99
N ASP A 282 -10.91 -16.24 -1.23
CA ASP A 282 -11.45 -17.52 -1.68
C ASP A 282 -12.96 -17.46 -1.92
N ARG A 283 -13.71 -16.62 -1.18
CA ARG A 283 -15.13 -16.36 -1.47
C ARG A 283 -15.38 -15.57 -2.76
N HIS A 284 -14.36 -14.84 -3.22
CA HIS A 284 -14.45 -13.99 -4.42
C HIS A 284 -13.49 -14.46 -5.53
N ARG A 285 -13.19 -15.77 -5.55
CA ARG A 285 -12.18 -16.37 -6.43
C ARG A 285 -12.59 -16.44 -7.89
N THR A 286 -13.89 -16.49 -8.18
CA THR A 286 -14.46 -16.68 -9.55
C THR A 286 -14.98 -15.40 -10.14
#